data_3e19066e9f534938ffbe56d6fa4ac594
#
_entry.id   3e19066e9f534938ffbe56d6fa4ac594
#
_cell.length_a   1.000
_cell.length_b   1.000
_cell.length_c   1.000
_cell.angle_alpha   90.00
_cell.angle_beta   90.00
_cell.angle_gamma   90.00
#
_symmetry.space_group_name_H-M   'P 1'
#
loop_
_entity.id
_entity.type
_entity.pdbx_description
1 polymer ?
#
loop_
_entity_poly.entity_id
_entity_poly.type
_entity_poly.pdbx_seq_one_letter_code
_entity_poly.pdbx_strand_id
1 'polypeptide(L)'
;MGVTQLEQGESFDREASTPRLATTPGDQSSVQPKGGKRPLLGLPECDDLAPATMSGRVFRPLRYRPGGIGNWSGHLAFAHDLIAHLRPRTIVELGTHFGESYFGFCQAVVENGVSASCYAVDTWKGEAHAGLYGEEVFADVQSHNQSLYGAFSHLLRCTFDDAAEKFSEHSIDLLHIDGLHTYEAVSRDFRQWLPKVRPGGCILLHDIAERHEDFGVWRLWDEIASEFPNFCFTHSHGLGIIRISPISPSHESDDSFFRFLFEGSASLHAKIRRYYEILAENLEMRSQLQQRRTGNSVFQVFPWGEQGHEERSSIRVDVMSDVPQRVSCMVGGAIAGSSLRIDPCNHAALIEITCISLRLPDGPMLWSFQPSSMADLRVTGTAVQLSGSPSTLIVYSFGDDPQFLVPVGNLASGQSFLLEIDLRIDTDAGALVPFLGRFTPWTGPRTDPSRVNAAMELFERECAHLNG
;
A
#
# COMPACT_ATOMS: atom_id res chain seq x y z
N MET A 1 -55.25 40.31 -16.38
CA MET A 1 -56.05 40.91 -15.30
C MET A 1 -55.42 40.44 -14.02
N GLY A 2 -54.80 41.19 -13.34
CA GLY A 2 -54.49 42.40 -12.61
C GLY A 2 -53.42 41.98 -11.58
N VAL A 3 -52.30 42.50 -11.56
CA VAL A 3 -51.67 43.77 -11.11
C VAL A 3 -52.10 44.19 -9.71
N THR A 4 -51.18 44.30 -8.81
CA THR A 4 -50.86 45.36 -7.83
C THR A 4 -49.80 44.80 -6.85
N GLN A 5 -48.56 45.21 -6.79
CA GLN A 5 -47.85 46.45 -6.45
C GLN A 5 -47.91 46.84 -4.97
N LEU A 6 -46.69 46.98 -4.38
CA LEU A 6 -46.14 48.00 -3.45
C LEU A 6 -46.55 47.89 -1.98
N GLU A 7 -45.68 48.11 -0.99
CA GLU A 7 -44.79 49.18 -0.56
C GLU A 7 -43.81 48.66 0.52
N GLN A 8 -42.54 48.99 0.50
CA GLN A 8 -41.75 50.09 1.08
C GLN A 8 -41.77 50.22 2.63
N GLY A 9 -40.55 50.16 3.16
CA GLY A 9 -39.98 51.15 4.05
C GLY A 9 -39.76 50.72 5.49
N GLU A 10 -38.54 50.69 5.96
CA GLU A 10 -37.92 51.65 6.84
C GLU A 10 -36.57 51.17 7.43
N SER A 11 -35.60 52.03 7.26
CA SER A 11 -34.27 52.01 7.86
C SER A 11 -34.31 52.48 9.31
N PHE A 12 -33.50 51.89 10.19
CA PHE A 12 -33.03 52.54 11.40
C PHE A 12 -31.54 52.26 11.64
N ASP A 13 -30.74 53.33 11.41
CA ASP A 13 -29.42 53.52 11.98
C ASP A 13 -29.49 53.68 13.50
N ARG A 14 -28.58 53.11 14.22
CA ARG A 14 -28.03 53.69 15.45
C ARG A 14 -26.60 53.26 15.70
N GLU A 15 -25.80 54.30 15.74
CA GLU A 15 -24.38 54.36 16.18
C GLU A 15 -24.18 54.09 17.68
N ALA A 16 -22.88 53.97 17.96
CA ALA A 16 -22.12 54.24 19.19
C ALA A 16 -22.05 53.07 20.19
N SER A 17 -20.95 52.74 20.77
CA SER A 17 -19.75 53.49 21.21
C SER A 17 -18.76 52.54 21.84
N THR A 18 -17.50 52.72 21.56
CA THR A 18 -16.32 52.18 22.31
C THR A 18 -16.18 52.85 23.67
N PRO A 19 -15.54 52.18 24.65
CA PRO A 19 -14.62 52.84 25.55
C PRO A 19 -13.20 52.28 25.50
N ARG A 20 -12.26 53.20 25.36
CA ARG A 20 -10.84 53.04 25.73
C ARG A 20 -10.67 53.11 27.25
N LEU A 21 -9.74 52.31 27.78
CA LEU A 21 -8.95 52.62 29.00
C LEU A 21 -7.82 51.61 29.06
N ALA A 22 -6.65 51.96 29.09
CA ALA A 22 -5.68 52.71 29.86
C ALA A 22 -4.47 51.80 30.11
N THR A 23 -3.33 52.30 29.69
CA THR A 23 -1.99 51.76 29.84
C THR A 23 -1.47 51.96 31.26
N THR A 24 -0.79 50.97 31.83
CA THR A 24 0.31 51.19 32.77
C THR A 24 1.44 50.20 32.54
N PRO A 25 2.71 50.61 32.73
CA PRO A 25 3.87 49.86 32.28
C PRO A 25 4.59 49.12 33.43
N GLY A 26 5.34 48.08 33.07
CA GLY A 26 6.42 47.57 33.92
C GLY A 26 6.42 46.04 34.05
N ASP A 27 7.20 45.33 33.33
CA ASP A 27 8.42 44.71 33.82
C ASP A 27 9.17 44.02 32.70
N GLN A 28 10.45 44.34 32.53
CA GLN A 28 11.37 43.68 31.63
C GLN A 28 11.99 42.48 32.37
N SER A 29 11.64 41.28 32.01
CA SER A 29 12.50 40.14 32.25
C SER A 29 12.70 39.34 30.96
N SER A 30 13.93 39.34 30.51
CA SER A 30 14.47 38.65 29.39
C SER A 30 14.23 37.12 29.49
N VAL A 31 13.41 36.57 28.60
CA VAL A 31 13.34 35.13 28.37
C VAL A 31 13.78 34.87 26.93
N GLN A 32 14.91 34.16 26.77
CA GLN A 32 15.40 33.66 25.50
C GLN A 32 14.36 32.72 24.88
N PRO A 33 14.16 32.75 23.57
CA PRO A 33 13.26 31.79 22.92
C PRO A 33 13.94 30.41 22.86
N LYS A 34 13.40 29.45 23.59
CA LYS A 34 13.64 28.02 23.35
C LYS A 34 13.13 27.68 21.96
N GLY A 35 14.01 27.14 21.12
CA GLY A 35 13.71 26.73 19.78
C GLY A 35 12.53 25.74 19.73
N GLY A 36 11.37 26.24 19.39
CA GLY A 36 10.21 25.46 19.04
C GLY A 36 10.39 24.90 17.61
N LYS A 37 10.44 23.61 17.48
CA LYS A 37 10.30 22.93 16.19
C LYS A 37 8.96 23.37 15.59
N ARG A 38 8.99 23.92 14.36
CA ARG A 38 7.77 24.22 13.60
C ARG A 38 7.02 22.91 13.38
N PRO A 39 5.70 22.85 13.59
CA PRO A 39 4.92 21.66 13.26
C PRO A 39 4.92 21.45 11.74
N LEU A 40 5.13 20.21 11.34
CA LEU A 40 4.94 19.71 9.97
C LEU A 40 3.52 20.04 9.50
N LEU A 41 3.41 20.51 8.26
CA LEU A 41 2.19 20.98 7.61
C LEU A 41 0.99 20.05 7.86
N GLY A 42 0.01 20.55 8.59
CA GLY A 42 -1.39 20.14 8.51
C GLY A 42 -1.82 18.84 9.15
N LEU A 43 -0.92 18.09 9.80
CA LEU A 43 -1.36 16.97 10.64
C LEU A 43 -1.99 17.54 11.93
N PRO A 44 -3.20 17.13 12.33
CA PRO A 44 -3.74 17.53 13.62
C PRO A 44 -2.76 17.12 14.71
N GLU A 45 -2.53 18.02 15.68
CA GLU A 45 -1.78 17.67 16.89
C GLU A 45 -2.41 16.42 17.50
N CYS A 46 -1.64 15.31 17.51
CA CYS A 46 -2.12 13.97 17.84
C CYS A 46 -2.29 13.71 19.33
N ASP A 47 -2.40 14.75 20.16
CA ASP A 47 -2.45 14.58 21.62
C ASP A 47 -3.70 13.83 22.13
N ASP A 48 -4.75 13.69 21.29
CA ASP A 48 -5.99 13.00 21.65
C ASP A 48 -6.23 11.66 20.92
N LEU A 49 -5.37 11.30 19.96
CA LEU A 49 -5.41 10.00 19.30
C LEU A 49 -4.27 9.18 19.88
N ALA A 50 -4.59 8.09 20.59
CA ALA A 50 -3.55 7.20 21.09
C ALA A 50 -2.74 6.66 19.89
N PRO A 51 -1.45 7.03 19.71
CA PRO A 51 -0.64 6.65 18.53
C PRO A 51 -0.47 5.15 18.38
N ALA A 52 -0.84 4.39 19.43
CA ALA A 52 -0.72 2.93 19.49
C ALA A 52 -1.81 2.19 18.71
N THR A 53 -2.92 2.83 18.36
CA THR A 53 -4.07 2.17 17.73
C THR A 53 -4.15 2.35 16.22
N MET A 54 -3.47 3.38 15.69
CA MET A 54 -3.33 3.57 14.25
C MET A 54 -1.89 3.29 13.88
N SER A 55 -1.64 2.40 12.92
CA SER A 55 -0.30 1.86 12.68
C SER A 55 0.71 2.92 12.24
N GLY A 56 0.26 4.10 11.80
CA GLY A 56 1.09 5.13 11.20
C GLY A 56 1.88 4.63 9.99
N ARG A 57 1.64 3.38 9.59
CA ARG A 57 2.31 2.77 8.46
C ARG A 57 1.72 3.29 7.17
N VAL A 58 2.56 3.71 6.29
CA VAL A 58 2.18 3.93 4.91
C VAL A 58 1.94 2.57 4.28
N PHE A 59 0.67 2.17 4.18
CA PHE A 59 0.31 0.95 3.48
C PHE A 59 0.69 1.10 2.00
N ARG A 60 1.36 0.10 1.46
CA ARG A 60 1.74 0.03 0.05
C ARG A 60 1.08 -1.16 -0.58
N PRO A 61 0.02 -0.95 -1.36
CA PRO A 61 -0.64 -2.05 -2.03
C PRO A 61 0.33 -2.73 -3.01
N LEU A 62 0.40 -4.04 -2.95
CA LEU A 62 1.11 -4.87 -3.91
C LEU A 62 0.31 -5.05 -5.22
N ARG A 63 -0.95 -4.65 -5.21
CA ARG A 63 -1.81 -4.68 -6.38
C ARG A 63 -2.53 -3.36 -6.55
N TYR A 64 -2.45 -2.84 -7.74
CA TYR A 64 -3.26 -1.73 -8.23
C TYR A 64 -4.19 -2.24 -9.33
N ARG A 65 -5.30 -1.55 -9.53
CA ARG A 65 -6.15 -1.78 -10.68
C ARG A 65 -5.36 -1.50 -11.97
N PRO A 66 -5.55 -2.28 -13.07
CA PRO A 66 -4.98 -1.92 -14.37
C PRO A 66 -5.32 -0.46 -14.73
N GLY A 67 -4.29 0.35 -14.98
CA GLY A 67 -4.45 1.78 -15.24
C GLY A 67 -4.22 2.71 -14.04
N GLY A 68 -3.92 2.17 -12.85
CA GLY A 68 -3.52 2.96 -11.68
C GLY A 68 -4.38 2.74 -10.44
N ILE A 69 -4.63 3.81 -9.71
CA ILE A 69 -5.46 3.80 -8.49
C ILE A 69 -6.91 3.51 -8.86
N GLY A 70 -7.51 2.54 -8.18
CA GLY A 70 -8.93 2.22 -8.28
C GLY A 70 -9.77 2.96 -7.25
N ASN A 71 -11.08 2.73 -7.30
CA ASN A 71 -12.05 3.41 -6.46
C ASN A 71 -11.90 3.08 -4.97
N TRP A 72 -11.31 1.92 -4.66
CA TRP A 72 -11.15 1.42 -3.30
C TRP A 72 -9.79 1.78 -2.66
N SER A 73 -8.85 2.28 -3.43
CA SER A 73 -7.48 2.58 -2.98
C SER A 73 -7.41 3.49 -1.75
N GLY A 74 -8.34 4.44 -1.64
CA GLY A 74 -8.38 5.37 -0.51
C GLY A 74 -8.71 4.71 0.84
N HIS A 75 -9.23 3.48 0.84
CA HIS A 75 -9.60 2.75 2.06
C HIS A 75 -8.57 1.68 2.46
N LEU A 76 -7.53 1.44 1.66
CA LEU A 76 -6.55 0.37 1.91
C LEU A 76 -5.81 0.53 3.24
N ALA A 77 -5.45 1.76 3.63
CA ALA A 77 -4.80 2.01 4.91
C ALA A 77 -5.74 1.68 6.11
N PHE A 78 -7.02 2.04 5.98
CA PHE A 78 -8.03 1.67 6.98
C PHE A 78 -8.25 0.15 7.04
N ALA A 79 -8.33 -0.52 5.90
CA ALA A 79 -8.46 -1.97 5.84
C ALA A 79 -7.29 -2.67 6.53
N HIS A 80 -6.07 -2.17 6.35
CA HIS A 80 -4.88 -2.71 7.01
C HIS A 80 -4.99 -2.61 8.52
N ASP A 81 -5.39 -1.46 9.06
CA ASP A 81 -5.58 -1.26 10.50
C ASP A 81 -6.77 -2.08 11.03
N LEU A 82 -7.88 -2.15 10.27
CA LEU A 82 -9.03 -2.99 10.64
C LEU A 82 -8.63 -4.46 10.80
N ILE A 83 -7.86 -5.02 9.87
CA ILE A 83 -7.37 -6.41 9.96
C ILE A 83 -6.44 -6.60 11.16
N ALA A 84 -5.57 -5.62 11.45
CA ALA A 84 -4.66 -5.67 12.59
C ALA A 84 -5.41 -5.78 13.93
N HIS A 85 -6.53 -5.06 14.06
CA HIS A 85 -7.33 -4.98 15.29
C HIS A 85 -8.43 -6.04 15.37
N LEU A 86 -9.15 -6.31 14.28
CA LEU A 86 -10.20 -7.34 14.25
C LEU A 86 -9.63 -8.76 14.36
N ARG A 87 -8.41 -8.98 13.81
CA ARG A 87 -7.75 -10.30 13.71
C ARG A 87 -8.70 -11.41 13.24
N PRO A 88 -9.34 -11.21 12.07
CA PRO A 88 -10.39 -12.10 11.59
C PRO A 88 -9.83 -13.48 11.26
N ARG A 89 -10.65 -14.53 11.46
CA ARG A 89 -10.37 -15.90 10.99
C ARG A 89 -11.00 -16.18 9.65
N THR A 90 -12.10 -15.51 9.34
CA THR A 90 -12.80 -15.65 8.06
C THR A 90 -13.14 -14.27 7.51
N ILE A 91 -12.65 -13.99 6.31
CA ILE A 91 -12.94 -12.78 5.54
C ILE A 91 -13.66 -13.19 4.27
N VAL A 92 -14.77 -12.54 3.96
CA VAL A 92 -15.53 -12.76 2.71
C VAL A 92 -15.76 -11.43 2.03
N GLU A 93 -15.50 -11.38 0.73
CA GLU A 93 -15.84 -10.26 -0.14
C GLU A 93 -16.82 -10.69 -1.21
N LEU A 94 -17.85 -9.88 -1.43
CA LEU A 94 -18.87 -10.01 -2.46
C LEU A 94 -18.65 -8.92 -3.51
N GLY A 95 -18.24 -9.31 -4.73
CA GLY A 95 -17.84 -8.38 -5.78
C GLY A 95 -16.35 -8.05 -5.70
N THR A 96 -15.54 -8.80 -6.44
CA THR A 96 -14.08 -8.71 -6.32
C THR A 96 -13.44 -7.98 -7.50
N HIS A 97 -14.04 -8.09 -8.69
CA HIS A 97 -13.55 -7.46 -9.92
C HIS A 97 -12.04 -7.74 -10.14
N PHE A 98 -11.18 -6.71 -10.16
CA PHE A 98 -9.73 -6.86 -10.26
C PHE A 98 -9.04 -7.17 -8.92
N GLY A 99 -9.77 -7.23 -7.81
CA GLY A 99 -9.26 -7.63 -6.49
C GLY A 99 -8.51 -6.54 -5.73
N GLU A 100 -8.77 -5.27 -5.96
CA GLU A 100 -8.07 -4.19 -5.28
C GLU A 100 -8.30 -4.22 -3.77
N SER A 101 -9.56 -4.22 -3.32
CA SER A 101 -9.96 -4.37 -1.92
C SER A 101 -9.56 -5.73 -1.36
N TYR A 102 -9.90 -6.80 -2.08
CA TYR A 102 -9.67 -8.17 -1.65
C TYR A 102 -8.20 -8.47 -1.37
N PHE A 103 -7.32 -8.13 -2.30
CA PHE A 103 -5.90 -8.34 -2.10
C PHE A 103 -5.29 -7.36 -1.10
N GLY A 104 -5.92 -6.20 -0.90
CA GLY A 104 -5.62 -5.32 0.23
C GLY A 104 -5.85 -6.01 1.58
N PHE A 105 -6.97 -6.72 1.76
CA PHE A 105 -7.23 -7.54 2.95
C PHE A 105 -6.22 -8.70 3.06
N CYS A 106 -5.96 -9.42 1.96
CA CYS A 106 -4.99 -10.53 1.97
C CYS A 106 -3.57 -10.06 2.35
N GLN A 107 -3.14 -8.92 1.82
CA GLN A 107 -1.86 -8.32 2.18
C GLN A 107 -1.83 -7.93 3.66
N ALA A 108 -2.89 -7.30 4.16
CA ALA A 108 -3.00 -6.94 5.57
C ALA A 108 -2.96 -8.15 6.50
N VAL A 109 -3.56 -9.27 6.10
CA VAL A 109 -3.49 -10.56 6.82
C VAL A 109 -2.04 -11.02 6.95
N VAL A 110 -1.29 -11.01 5.85
CA VAL A 110 0.13 -11.42 5.86
C VAL A 110 0.98 -10.47 6.70
N GLU A 111 0.86 -9.15 6.47
CA GLU A 111 1.70 -8.15 7.13
C GLU A 111 1.46 -8.05 8.64
N ASN A 112 0.23 -8.32 9.08
CA ASN A 112 -0.13 -8.31 10.51
C ASN A 112 0.01 -9.69 11.19
N GLY A 113 0.47 -10.72 10.46
CA GLY A 113 0.61 -12.07 11.00
C GLY A 113 -0.72 -12.62 11.53
N VAL A 114 -1.81 -12.39 10.79
CA VAL A 114 -3.14 -12.89 11.11
C VAL A 114 -3.34 -14.26 10.45
N SER A 115 -3.89 -15.22 11.18
CA SER A 115 -4.26 -16.54 10.62
C SER A 115 -5.72 -16.48 10.17
N ALA A 116 -5.93 -16.25 8.87
CA ALA A 116 -7.26 -16.10 8.28
C ALA A 116 -7.44 -16.99 7.06
N SER A 117 -8.69 -17.34 6.73
CA SER A 117 -9.11 -17.81 5.41
C SER A 117 -9.89 -16.68 4.73
N CYS A 118 -9.46 -16.30 3.53
CA CYS A 118 -10.07 -15.24 2.74
C CYS A 118 -10.83 -15.84 1.56
N TYR A 119 -12.01 -15.31 1.27
CA TYR A 119 -12.88 -15.77 0.20
C TYR A 119 -13.33 -14.59 -0.64
N ALA A 120 -13.02 -14.63 -1.95
CA ALA A 120 -13.52 -13.68 -2.95
C ALA A 120 -14.66 -14.34 -3.71
N VAL A 121 -15.83 -13.72 -3.69
CA VAL A 121 -17.02 -14.23 -4.41
C VAL A 121 -17.34 -13.28 -5.54
N ASP A 122 -17.24 -13.77 -6.77
CA ASP A 122 -17.58 -13.03 -7.98
C ASP A 122 -17.90 -14.03 -9.12
N THR A 123 -18.72 -13.64 -10.05
CA THR A 123 -18.92 -14.40 -11.29
C THR A 123 -17.80 -14.14 -12.29
N TRP A 124 -17.09 -13.03 -12.15
CA TRP A 124 -16.12 -12.46 -13.10
C TRP A 124 -16.68 -12.32 -14.52
N LYS A 125 -17.96 -11.92 -14.60
CA LYS A 125 -18.63 -11.60 -15.87
C LYS A 125 -18.93 -10.12 -16.01
N GLY A 126 -18.77 -9.39 -14.92
CA GLY A 126 -19.18 -7.99 -14.81
C GLY A 126 -20.66 -7.83 -14.53
N GLU A 127 -21.10 -6.60 -14.39
CA GLU A 127 -22.48 -6.18 -14.12
C GLU A 127 -22.74 -4.77 -14.70
N ALA A 128 -23.95 -4.23 -14.52
CA ALA A 128 -24.40 -3.02 -15.22
C ALA A 128 -23.57 -1.77 -14.89
N HIS A 129 -23.10 -1.62 -13.63
CA HIS A 129 -22.33 -0.45 -13.19
C HIS A 129 -20.83 -0.59 -13.44
N ALA A 130 -20.25 -1.80 -13.21
CA ALA A 130 -18.83 -2.06 -13.44
C ALA A 130 -18.49 -2.35 -14.91
N GLY A 131 -19.53 -2.58 -15.77
CA GLY A 131 -19.37 -3.02 -17.14
C GLY A 131 -19.16 -4.54 -17.25
N LEU A 132 -19.23 -5.06 -18.48
CA LEU A 132 -18.94 -6.46 -18.75
C LEU A 132 -17.44 -6.62 -19.01
N TYR A 133 -16.85 -7.70 -18.50
CA TYR A 133 -15.46 -8.06 -18.72
C TYR A 133 -15.29 -9.54 -18.98
N GLY A 134 -14.18 -9.91 -19.62
CA GLY A 134 -13.95 -11.28 -20.09
C GLY A 134 -13.11 -12.12 -19.14
N GLU A 135 -12.71 -13.28 -19.62
CA GLU A 135 -11.90 -14.27 -18.89
C GLU A 135 -10.54 -13.72 -18.45
N GLU A 136 -10.02 -12.70 -19.12
CA GLU A 136 -8.73 -12.08 -18.83
C GLU A 136 -8.69 -11.47 -17.41
N VAL A 137 -9.81 -10.91 -16.92
CA VAL A 137 -9.88 -10.36 -15.56
C VAL A 137 -9.77 -11.47 -14.52
N PHE A 138 -10.51 -12.58 -14.72
CA PHE A 138 -10.41 -13.72 -13.81
C PHE A 138 -9.02 -14.36 -13.84
N ALA A 139 -8.45 -14.54 -15.03
CA ALA A 139 -7.12 -15.15 -15.20
C ALA A 139 -6.04 -14.31 -14.49
N ASP A 140 -6.10 -12.99 -14.59
CA ASP A 140 -5.19 -12.07 -13.91
C ASP A 140 -5.34 -12.14 -12.39
N VAL A 141 -6.58 -12.07 -11.87
CA VAL A 141 -6.88 -12.22 -10.43
C VAL A 141 -6.41 -13.58 -9.91
N GLN A 142 -6.66 -14.67 -10.67
CA GLN A 142 -6.25 -16.02 -10.28
C GLN A 142 -4.73 -16.15 -10.24
N SER A 143 -4.02 -15.60 -11.21
CA SER A 143 -2.55 -15.63 -11.25
C SER A 143 -1.95 -14.92 -10.06
N HIS A 144 -2.45 -13.71 -9.74
CA HIS A 144 -2.01 -12.93 -8.58
C HIS A 144 -2.30 -13.68 -7.26
N ASN A 145 -3.51 -14.22 -7.13
CA ASN A 145 -3.91 -14.99 -5.96
C ASN A 145 -3.00 -16.20 -5.72
N GLN A 146 -2.77 -16.99 -6.75
CA GLN A 146 -1.93 -18.20 -6.65
C GLN A 146 -0.48 -17.85 -6.29
N SER A 147 0.04 -16.75 -6.83
CA SER A 147 1.43 -16.34 -6.63
C SER A 147 1.71 -15.88 -5.20
N LEU A 148 0.77 -15.19 -4.56
CA LEU A 148 1.02 -14.51 -3.28
C LEU A 148 0.17 -15.04 -2.11
N TYR A 149 -1.07 -15.49 -2.36
CA TYR A 149 -2.04 -15.73 -1.30
C TYR A 149 -2.71 -17.11 -1.35
N GLY A 150 -2.39 -17.94 -2.34
CA GLY A 150 -3.06 -19.21 -2.59
C GLY A 150 -3.07 -20.21 -1.42
N ALA A 151 -2.23 -20.00 -0.40
CA ALA A 151 -2.22 -20.84 0.80
C ALA A 151 -3.44 -20.63 1.71
N PHE A 152 -4.10 -19.46 1.65
CA PHE A 152 -5.21 -19.09 2.54
C PHE A 152 -6.35 -18.34 1.84
N SER A 153 -6.19 -18.01 0.57
CA SER A 153 -7.14 -17.23 -0.22
C SER A 153 -7.81 -18.09 -1.29
N HIS A 154 -9.14 -18.01 -1.37
CA HIS A 154 -10.00 -18.84 -2.19
C HIS A 154 -10.88 -18.00 -3.09
N LEU A 155 -10.80 -18.19 -4.40
CA LEU A 155 -11.65 -17.52 -5.38
C LEU A 155 -12.89 -18.41 -5.66
N LEU A 156 -14.06 -17.93 -5.30
CA LEU A 156 -15.35 -18.59 -5.52
C LEU A 156 -16.03 -17.98 -6.72
N ARG A 157 -15.85 -18.61 -7.90
CA ARG A 157 -16.42 -18.14 -9.15
C ARG A 157 -17.89 -18.60 -9.29
N CYS A 158 -18.77 -17.93 -8.59
CA CYS A 158 -20.21 -18.23 -8.56
C CYS A 158 -21.01 -16.97 -8.16
N THR A 159 -22.34 -17.10 -8.15
CA THR A 159 -23.20 -16.03 -7.63
C THR A 159 -23.09 -15.88 -6.11
N PHE A 160 -23.51 -14.74 -5.58
CA PHE A 160 -23.54 -14.55 -4.13
C PHE A 160 -24.51 -15.50 -3.43
N ASP A 161 -25.62 -15.84 -4.10
CA ASP A 161 -26.60 -16.81 -3.61
C ASP A 161 -25.99 -18.21 -3.48
N ASP A 162 -25.30 -18.70 -4.51
CA ASP A 162 -24.63 -20.01 -4.50
C ASP A 162 -23.49 -20.07 -3.47
N ALA A 163 -22.77 -18.97 -3.31
CA ALA A 163 -21.71 -18.87 -2.31
C ALA A 163 -22.27 -18.87 -0.90
N ALA A 164 -23.40 -18.22 -0.65
CA ALA A 164 -24.02 -18.13 0.66
C ALA A 164 -24.32 -19.51 1.28
N GLU A 165 -24.61 -20.51 0.46
CA GLU A 165 -24.85 -21.89 0.92
C GLU A 165 -23.61 -22.56 1.54
N LYS A 166 -22.41 -22.04 1.23
CA LYS A 166 -21.13 -22.59 1.72
C LYS A 166 -20.74 -22.07 3.11
N PHE A 167 -21.40 -21.02 3.59
CA PHE A 167 -21.09 -20.39 4.87
C PHE A 167 -22.21 -20.65 5.88
N SER A 168 -21.82 -21.15 7.05
CA SER A 168 -22.74 -21.32 8.17
C SER A 168 -23.09 -19.98 8.81
N GLU A 169 -24.18 -19.94 9.59
CA GLU A 169 -24.48 -18.78 10.44
C GLU A 169 -23.32 -18.51 11.40
N HIS A 170 -23.04 -17.24 11.64
CA HIS A 170 -21.99 -16.75 12.56
C HIS A 170 -20.57 -17.27 12.28
N SER A 171 -20.25 -17.60 11.02
CA SER A 171 -18.93 -18.12 10.61
C SER A 171 -17.97 -17.06 10.05
N ILE A 172 -18.46 -15.86 9.75
CA ILE A 172 -17.71 -14.77 9.10
C ILE A 172 -17.33 -13.71 10.13
N ASP A 173 -16.06 -13.32 10.17
CA ASP A 173 -15.56 -12.25 11.04
C ASP A 173 -15.60 -10.87 10.34
N LEU A 174 -15.29 -10.84 9.05
CA LEU A 174 -15.34 -9.64 8.23
C LEU A 174 -16.02 -9.96 6.90
N LEU A 175 -17.10 -9.27 6.61
CA LEU A 175 -17.81 -9.30 5.34
C LEU A 175 -17.65 -7.94 4.64
N HIS A 176 -17.24 -7.95 3.38
CA HIS A 176 -17.24 -6.76 2.52
C HIS A 176 -18.25 -6.95 1.39
N ILE A 177 -19.16 -5.99 1.22
CA ILE A 177 -20.19 -5.99 0.18
C ILE A 177 -19.88 -4.86 -0.81
N ASP A 178 -19.54 -5.24 -2.04
CA ASP A 178 -19.15 -4.35 -3.14
C ASP A 178 -19.60 -4.94 -4.50
N GLY A 179 -20.86 -5.36 -4.56
CA GLY A 179 -21.49 -5.96 -5.74
C GLY A 179 -22.31 -4.96 -6.55
N LEU A 180 -23.44 -5.40 -7.14
CA LEU A 180 -24.33 -4.51 -7.88
C LEU A 180 -24.96 -3.45 -6.96
N HIS A 181 -24.77 -2.19 -7.28
CA HIS A 181 -25.00 -1.05 -6.41
C HIS A 181 -26.46 -0.57 -6.34
N THR A 182 -27.42 -1.25 -7.00
CA THR A 182 -28.85 -0.90 -6.86
C THR A 182 -29.34 -1.21 -5.43
N TYR A 183 -30.31 -0.43 -4.94
CA TYR A 183 -30.85 -0.63 -3.59
C TYR A 183 -31.39 -2.06 -3.38
N GLU A 184 -32.09 -2.59 -4.37
CA GLU A 184 -32.69 -3.93 -4.33
C GLU A 184 -31.60 -5.02 -4.23
N ALA A 185 -30.52 -4.90 -5.01
CA ALA A 185 -29.44 -5.87 -5.02
C ALA A 185 -28.67 -5.84 -3.70
N VAL A 186 -28.16 -4.69 -3.30
CA VAL A 186 -27.36 -4.56 -2.08
C VAL A 186 -28.17 -4.90 -0.82
N SER A 187 -29.48 -4.54 -0.79
CA SER A 187 -30.38 -4.89 0.34
C SER A 187 -30.63 -6.40 0.42
N ARG A 188 -30.74 -7.09 -0.73
CA ARG A 188 -30.84 -8.55 -0.76
C ARG A 188 -29.57 -9.19 -0.25
N ASP A 189 -28.42 -8.78 -0.76
CA ASP A 189 -27.13 -9.32 -0.37
C ASP A 189 -26.87 -9.09 1.12
N PHE A 190 -27.12 -7.89 1.62
CA PHE A 190 -27.00 -7.59 3.05
C PHE A 190 -27.88 -8.49 3.92
N ARG A 191 -29.18 -8.62 3.61
CA ARG A 191 -30.10 -9.45 4.40
C ARG A 191 -29.73 -10.93 4.38
N GLN A 192 -29.25 -11.43 3.25
CA GLN A 192 -28.86 -12.83 3.08
C GLN A 192 -27.59 -13.15 3.85
N TRP A 193 -26.62 -12.23 3.86
CA TRP A 193 -25.31 -12.48 4.42
C TRP A 193 -25.15 -12.02 5.88
N LEU A 194 -26.00 -11.11 6.36
CA LEU A 194 -26.00 -10.64 7.75
C LEU A 194 -26.02 -11.78 8.79
N PRO A 195 -26.88 -12.82 8.68
CA PRO A 195 -26.90 -13.91 9.65
C PRO A 195 -25.61 -14.74 9.69
N LYS A 196 -24.78 -14.67 8.65
CA LYS A 196 -23.52 -15.40 8.55
C LYS A 196 -22.37 -14.71 9.27
N VAL A 197 -22.52 -13.42 9.56
CA VAL A 197 -21.53 -12.66 10.31
C VAL A 197 -21.72 -12.89 11.80
N ARG A 198 -20.64 -13.26 12.48
CA ARG A 198 -20.69 -13.55 13.92
C ARG A 198 -20.94 -12.31 14.77
N PRO A 199 -21.46 -12.45 15.98
CA PRO A 199 -21.45 -11.38 16.97
C PRO A 199 -20.01 -10.85 17.19
N GLY A 200 -19.85 -9.51 17.17
CA GLY A 200 -18.56 -8.84 17.23
C GLY A 200 -17.81 -8.76 15.90
N GLY A 201 -18.30 -9.40 14.83
CA GLY A 201 -17.78 -9.23 13.48
C GLY A 201 -18.18 -7.89 12.86
N CYS A 202 -17.60 -7.57 11.71
CA CYS A 202 -17.84 -6.33 10.99
C CYS A 202 -18.38 -6.59 9.57
N ILE A 203 -19.22 -5.67 9.09
CA ILE A 203 -19.63 -5.60 7.68
C ILE A 203 -19.17 -4.26 7.12
N LEU A 204 -18.53 -4.29 5.96
CA LEU A 204 -18.18 -3.13 5.16
C LEU A 204 -19.15 -3.01 3.98
N LEU A 205 -19.60 -1.80 3.66
CA LEU A 205 -20.33 -1.46 2.44
C LEU A 205 -19.58 -0.34 1.73
N HIS A 206 -19.23 -0.57 0.47
CA HIS A 206 -18.62 0.45 -0.39
C HIS A 206 -19.70 1.29 -1.08
N ASP A 207 -19.34 2.40 -1.72
CA ASP A 207 -20.20 3.29 -2.50
C ASP A 207 -21.34 3.97 -1.71
N ILE A 208 -21.24 4.08 -0.40
CA ILE A 208 -22.27 4.73 0.43
C ILE A 208 -22.40 6.24 0.19
N ALA A 209 -21.44 6.86 -0.49
CA ALA A 209 -21.48 8.29 -0.83
C ALA A 209 -22.00 8.56 -2.25
N GLU A 210 -22.16 7.53 -3.09
CA GLU A 210 -22.61 7.66 -4.46
C GLU A 210 -24.12 7.80 -4.55
N ARG A 211 -24.58 8.86 -5.27
CA ARG A 211 -26.01 9.22 -5.37
C ARG A 211 -26.46 9.49 -6.81
N HIS A 212 -25.72 9.00 -7.79
CA HIS A 212 -26.04 9.16 -9.20
C HIS A 212 -26.68 7.89 -9.77
N GLU A 213 -27.38 8.04 -10.88
CA GLU A 213 -28.07 6.94 -11.57
C GLU A 213 -29.00 6.18 -10.61
N ASP A 214 -28.96 4.85 -10.64
CA ASP A 214 -29.73 3.96 -9.78
C ASP A 214 -28.93 3.40 -8.59
N PHE A 215 -27.81 4.04 -8.25
CA PHE A 215 -27.05 3.70 -7.03
C PHE A 215 -27.92 3.85 -5.79
N GLY A 216 -28.00 2.80 -4.99
CA GLY A 216 -28.86 2.73 -3.81
C GLY A 216 -28.18 2.25 -2.55
N VAL A 217 -26.85 2.06 -2.56
CA VAL A 217 -26.07 1.64 -1.37
C VAL A 217 -26.22 2.67 -0.25
N TRP A 218 -26.19 3.97 -0.59
CA TRP A 218 -26.40 5.06 0.36
C TRP A 218 -27.73 4.98 1.09
N ARG A 219 -28.79 4.52 0.41
CA ARG A 219 -30.11 4.38 1.00
C ARG A 219 -30.14 3.23 2.00
N LEU A 220 -29.57 2.08 1.65
CA LEU A 220 -29.40 0.97 2.60
C LEU A 220 -28.56 1.42 3.80
N TRP A 221 -27.47 2.16 3.56
CA TRP A 221 -26.63 2.68 4.64
C TRP A 221 -27.41 3.56 5.61
N ASP A 222 -28.20 4.52 5.10
CA ASP A 222 -29.02 5.40 5.94
C ASP A 222 -30.03 4.60 6.81
N GLU A 223 -30.54 3.49 6.30
CA GLU A 223 -31.46 2.59 7.05
C GLU A 223 -30.70 1.84 8.17
N ILE A 224 -29.59 1.16 7.84
CA ILE A 224 -28.91 0.28 8.81
C ILE A 224 -28.00 1.01 9.79
N ALA A 225 -27.49 2.20 9.45
CA ALA A 225 -26.64 2.98 10.33
C ALA A 225 -27.33 3.37 11.66
N SER A 226 -28.67 3.44 11.68
CA SER A 226 -29.41 3.68 12.90
C SER A 226 -29.58 2.44 13.80
N GLU A 227 -29.35 1.24 13.26
CA GLU A 227 -29.59 -0.04 13.95
C GLU A 227 -28.32 -0.65 14.54
N PHE A 228 -27.15 -0.29 14.01
CA PHE A 228 -25.86 -0.88 14.40
C PHE A 228 -24.86 0.17 14.85
N PRO A 229 -23.92 -0.16 15.77
CA PRO A 229 -22.71 0.62 15.96
C PRO A 229 -21.99 0.79 14.60
N ASN A 230 -21.71 2.03 14.20
CA ASN A 230 -21.23 2.30 12.86
C ASN A 230 -20.22 3.43 12.80
N PHE A 231 -19.46 3.45 11.71
CA PHE A 231 -18.60 4.54 11.29
C PHE A 231 -18.56 4.60 9.77
N CYS A 232 -18.30 5.76 9.19
CA CYS A 232 -18.19 5.87 7.74
C CYS A 232 -17.15 6.91 7.29
N PHE A 233 -16.62 6.67 6.10
CA PHE A 233 -15.82 7.58 5.29
C PHE A 233 -16.65 8.09 4.13
N THR A 234 -16.33 9.29 3.64
CA THR A 234 -17.01 9.92 2.49
C THR A 234 -16.11 10.07 1.27
N HIS A 235 -14.79 9.91 1.43
CA HIS A 235 -13.86 9.90 0.30
C HIS A 235 -13.89 8.54 -0.43
N SER A 236 -13.33 8.48 -1.64
CA SER A 236 -13.24 7.26 -2.46
C SER A 236 -14.57 6.51 -2.55
N HIS A 237 -15.63 7.24 -2.99
CA HIS A 237 -17.02 6.79 -3.11
C HIS A 237 -17.73 6.43 -1.79
N GLY A 238 -17.02 6.53 -0.67
CA GLY A 238 -17.52 6.25 0.66
C GLY A 238 -17.43 4.78 1.08
N LEU A 239 -17.07 4.58 2.35
CA LEU A 239 -17.04 3.25 2.97
C LEU A 239 -17.76 3.30 4.31
N GLY A 240 -18.81 2.50 4.46
CA GLY A 240 -19.51 2.29 5.73
C GLY A 240 -18.99 1.03 6.44
N ILE A 241 -18.84 1.10 7.75
CA ILE A 241 -18.55 -0.06 8.61
C ILE A 241 -19.60 -0.15 9.71
N ILE A 242 -20.19 -1.33 9.90
CA ILE A 242 -21.03 -1.66 11.04
C ILE A 242 -20.43 -2.80 11.84
N ARG A 243 -20.73 -2.85 13.14
CA ARG A 243 -20.34 -3.94 14.03
C ARG A 243 -21.56 -4.72 14.51
N ILE A 244 -21.50 -6.05 14.43
CA ILE A 244 -22.64 -6.90 14.78
C ILE A 244 -22.70 -7.11 16.29
N SER A 245 -23.85 -6.78 16.89
CA SER A 245 -24.15 -6.95 18.32
C SER A 245 -24.87 -8.29 18.56
N PRO A 246 -24.84 -8.87 19.78
CA PRO A 246 -24.10 -8.42 20.95
C PRO A 246 -22.60 -8.71 20.85
N ILE A 247 -21.80 -7.80 21.39
CA ILE A 247 -20.36 -8.01 21.53
C ILE A 247 -20.19 -8.80 22.82
N SER A 248 -19.59 -10.00 22.76
CA SER A 248 -19.34 -10.80 23.97
C SER A 248 -18.32 -10.08 24.86
N PRO A 249 -18.53 -10.03 26.18
CA PRO A 249 -17.54 -9.48 27.12
C PRO A 249 -16.16 -10.14 27.04
N SER A 250 -16.08 -11.38 26.57
CA SER A 250 -14.80 -12.07 26.31
C SER A 250 -14.08 -11.54 25.05
N HIS A 251 -14.75 -10.75 24.21
CA HIS A 251 -14.23 -10.02 23.06
C HIS A 251 -14.26 -8.50 23.26
N GLU A 252 -14.65 -8.02 24.42
CA GLU A 252 -14.22 -6.72 24.92
C GLU A 252 -12.72 -6.80 25.24
N SER A 253 -11.91 -7.11 24.22
CA SER A 253 -10.53 -6.69 24.25
C SER A 253 -10.58 -5.18 24.44
N ASP A 254 -9.75 -4.66 25.30
CA ASP A 254 -9.54 -3.23 25.57
C ASP A 254 -9.02 -2.54 24.30
N ASP A 255 -9.64 -2.85 23.15
CA ASP A 255 -9.22 -2.38 21.84
C ASP A 255 -9.78 -0.98 21.61
N SER A 256 -8.94 -0.02 21.96
CA SER A 256 -9.22 1.39 21.80
C SER A 256 -9.61 1.77 20.36
N PHE A 257 -9.15 1.01 19.33
CA PHE A 257 -9.49 1.25 17.94
C PHE A 257 -11.00 1.16 17.70
N PHE A 258 -11.65 0.07 18.13
CA PHE A 258 -13.10 -0.09 17.98
C PHE A 258 -13.91 0.89 18.83
N ARG A 259 -13.44 1.20 20.04
CA ARG A 259 -14.07 2.23 20.86
C ARG A 259 -14.03 3.59 20.18
N PHE A 260 -12.90 3.96 19.57
CA PHE A 260 -12.78 5.22 18.83
C PHE A 260 -13.68 5.26 17.60
N LEU A 261 -13.80 4.14 16.88
CA LEU A 261 -14.66 4.06 15.69
C LEU A 261 -16.16 4.12 16.02
N PHE A 262 -16.61 3.42 17.07
CA PHE A 262 -18.03 3.24 17.30
C PHE A 262 -18.61 4.06 18.45
N GLU A 263 -17.77 4.51 19.39
CA GLU A 263 -18.17 5.27 20.58
C GLU A 263 -17.54 6.66 20.63
N GLY A 264 -16.73 7.00 19.63
CA GLY A 264 -16.01 8.27 19.57
C GLY A 264 -16.93 9.49 19.45
N SER A 265 -16.48 10.62 19.95
CA SER A 265 -17.17 11.89 19.74
C SER A 265 -17.16 12.31 18.25
N ALA A 266 -18.09 13.17 17.85
CA ALA A 266 -18.09 13.71 16.49
C ALA A 266 -16.77 14.39 16.09
N SER A 267 -16.08 15.04 17.05
CA SER A 267 -14.77 15.65 16.85
C SER A 267 -13.71 14.57 16.58
N LEU A 268 -13.70 13.48 17.36
CA LEU A 268 -12.78 12.37 17.16
C LEU A 268 -13.04 11.69 15.80
N HIS A 269 -14.29 11.44 15.46
CA HIS A 269 -14.68 10.87 14.16
C HIS A 269 -14.20 11.75 12.98
N ALA A 270 -14.30 13.09 13.10
CA ALA A 270 -13.77 13.99 12.08
C ALA A 270 -12.24 13.87 11.93
N LYS A 271 -11.51 13.74 13.05
CA LYS A 271 -10.05 13.54 13.03
C LYS A 271 -9.67 12.19 12.40
N ILE A 272 -10.39 11.11 12.72
CA ILE A 272 -10.17 9.79 12.14
C ILE A 272 -10.40 9.82 10.62
N ARG A 273 -11.51 10.42 10.17
CA ARG A 273 -11.76 10.58 8.71
C ARG A 273 -10.63 11.35 8.04
N ARG A 274 -10.23 12.48 8.60
CA ARG A 274 -9.17 13.30 8.00
C ARG A 274 -7.82 12.58 7.98
N TYR A 275 -7.51 11.78 8.99
CA TYR A 275 -6.30 10.97 9.02
C TYR A 275 -6.24 9.99 7.83
N TYR A 276 -7.28 9.17 7.62
CA TYR A 276 -7.29 8.22 6.51
C TYR A 276 -7.44 8.91 5.14
N GLU A 277 -8.14 10.02 5.06
CA GLU A 277 -8.22 10.85 3.85
C GLU A 277 -6.84 11.38 3.43
N ILE A 278 -6.01 11.85 4.38
CA ILE A 278 -4.63 12.25 4.10
C ILE A 278 -3.80 11.06 3.59
N LEU A 279 -3.98 9.87 4.17
CA LEU A 279 -3.29 8.68 3.68
C LEU A 279 -3.72 8.30 2.26
N ALA A 280 -5.00 8.47 1.94
CA ALA A 280 -5.54 8.27 0.59
C ALA A 280 -4.95 9.28 -0.41
N GLU A 281 -4.96 10.59 -0.07
CA GLU A 281 -4.37 11.66 -0.88
C GLU A 281 -2.87 11.40 -1.14
N ASN A 282 -2.13 10.93 -0.13
CA ASN A 282 -0.72 10.58 -0.27
C ASN A 282 -0.52 9.38 -1.21
N LEU A 283 -1.37 8.36 -1.13
CA LEU A 283 -1.30 7.20 -2.01
C LEU A 283 -1.57 7.61 -3.47
N GLU A 284 -2.59 8.44 -3.70
CA GLU A 284 -2.92 8.97 -5.02
C GLU A 284 -1.76 9.82 -5.60
N MET A 285 -1.21 10.74 -4.80
CA MET A 285 -0.08 11.56 -5.22
C MET A 285 1.12 10.69 -5.61
N ARG A 286 1.43 9.66 -4.85
CA ARG A 286 2.52 8.71 -5.15
C ARG A 286 2.27 7.96 -6.44
N SER A 287 1.06 7.45 -6.65
CA SER A 287 0.70 6.77 -7.90
C SER A 287 0.83 7.69 -9.11
N GLN A 288 0.39 8.95 -8.99
CA GLN A 288 0.56 9.95 -10.06
C GLN A 288 2.04 10.28 -10.32
N LEU A 289 2.86 10.37 -9.28
CA LEU A 289 4.31 10.56 -9.41
C LEU A 289 4.96 9.35 -10.07
N GLN A 290 4.56 8.13 -9.71
CA GLN A 290 5.01 6.91 -10.35
C GLN A 290 4.63 6.90 -11.84
N GLN A 291 3.38 7.18 -12.18
CA GLN A 291 2.93 7.26 -13.58
C GLN A 291 3.70 8.31 -14.39
N ARG A 292 4.09 9.43 -13.79
CA ARG A 292 4.94 10.46 -14.42
C ARG A 292 6.40 10.02 -14.54
N ARG A 293 6.85 9.12 -13.66
CA ARG A 293 8.22 8.57 -13.63
C ARG A 293 8.36 7.26 -14.40
N THR A 294 7.29 6.70 -14.98
CA THR A 294 7.34 5.46 -15.79
C THR A 294 8.14 5.64 -17.08
N GLY A 295 9.43 5.84 -16.91
CA GLY A 295 10.38 5.19 -17.78
C GLY A 295 10.65 3.83 -17.13
N ASN A 296 10.52 2.75 -17.87
CA ASN A 296 10.94 1.44 -17.43
C ASN A 296 12.36 1.56 -16.86
N SER A 297 12.61 1.01 -15.69
CA SER A 297 13.98 0.86 -15.22
C SER A 297 14.70 -0.05 -16.20
N VAL A 298 15.93 0.29 -16.54
CA VAL A 298 16.73 -0.56 -17.41
C VAL A 298 17.60 -1.45 -16.53
N PHE A 299 17.29 -2.73 -16.54
CA PHE A 299 18.15 -3.77 -15.99
C PHE A 299 19.19 -4.15 -17.06
N GLN A 300 20.46 -4.12 -16.72
CA GLN A 300 21.52 -4.34 -17.68
C GLN A 300 22.54 -5.38 -17.16
N VAL A 301 22.94 -6.28 -18.04
CA VAL A 301 23.92 -7.32 -17.73
C VAL A 301 25.12 -7.14 -18.67
N PHE A 302 26.31 -7.10 -18.08
CA PHE A 302 27.55 -6.94 -18.81
C PHE A 302 28.40 -8.21 -18.66
N PRO A 303 28.45 -9.06 -19.68
CA PRO A 303 29.42 -10.16 -19.70
C PRO A 303 30.85 -9.62 -19.68
N TRP A 304 31.77 -10.37 -19.09
CA TRP A 304 33.19 -10.01 -19.16
C TRP A 304 33.76 -10.36 -20.52
N GLY A 305 34.16 -9.36 -21.32
CA GLY A 305 34.86 -9.49 -22.58
C GLY A 305 36.39 -9.44 -22.43
N GLU A 306 37.11 -9.38 -23.56
CA GLU A 306 38.58 -9.30 -23.60
C GLU A 306 39.13 -8.04 -22.91
N GLN A 307 38.36 -6.95 -22.95
CA GLN A 307 38.74 -5.64 -22.39
C GLN A 307 37.94 -5.29 -21.12
N GLY A 308 37.26 -6.26 -20.51
CA GLY A 308 36.40 -6.07 -19.33
C GLY A 308 34.91 -5.99 -19.68
N HIS A 309 34.13 -5.25 -18.88
CA HIS A 309 32.69 -5.06 -19.10
C HIS A 309 32.45 -3.96 -20.14
N GLU A 310 31.90 -4.31 -21.30
CA GLU A 310 31.71 -3.40 -22.40
C GLU A 310 30.22 -3.15 -22.67
N GLU A 311 29.84 -1.88 -22.87
CA GLU A 311 28.47 -1.46 -23.19
C GLU A 311 27.88 -2.16 -24.41
N ARG A 312 28.67 -2.31 -25.48
CA ARG A 312 28.26 -2.93 -26.74
C ARG A 312 27.86 -4.41 -26.63
N SER A 313 28.37 -5.11 -25.61
CA SER A 313 28.07 -6.52 -25.34
C SER A 313 27.03 -6.71 -24.26
N SER A 314 26.50 -5.62 -23.71
CA SER A 314 25.50 -5.69 -22.64
C SER A 314 24.14 -6.17 -23.12
N ILE A 315 23.43 -6.83 -22.19
CA ILE A 315 22.05 -7.28 -22.39
C ILE A 315 21.16 -6.34 -21.61
N ARG A 316 20.19 -5.72 -22.26
CA ARG A 316 19.25 -4.80 -21.64
C ARG A 316 17.88 -5.46 -21.54
N VAL A 317 17.25 -5.31 -20.38
CA VAL A 317 15.90 -5.79 -20.11
C VAL A 317 15.13 -4.66 -19.45
N ASP A 318 14.00 -4.28 -20.01
CA ASP A 318 13.08 -3.34 -19.36
C ASP A 318 12.41 -4.04 -18.17
N VAL A 319 12.51 -3.40 -17.02
CA VAL A 319 11.93 -3.91 -15.77
C VAL A 319 10.97 -2.90 -15.19
N MET A 320 9.89 -3.41 -14.59
CA MET A 320 8.91 -2.56 -13.95
C MET A 320 9.43 -2.10 -12.58
N SER A 321 9.27 -0.82 -12.28
CA SER A 321 9.52 -0.32 -10.95
C SER A 321 8.38 -0.72 -10.00
N ASP A 322 8.71 -0.86 -8.72
CA ASP A 322 7.80 -1.09 -7.59
C ASP A 322 7.05 -2.44 -7.57
N VAL A 323 7.36 -3.35 -8.49
CA VAL A 323 6.76 -4.67 -8.59
C VAL A 323 7.81 -5.75 -8.38
N PRO A 324 7.58 -6.74 -7.48
CA PRO A 324 8.40 -7.94 -7.42
C PRO A 324 8.33 -8.69 -8.75
N GLN A 325 9.48 -8.98 -9.33
CA GLN A 325 9.53 -9.64 -10.64
C GLN A 325 10.76 -10.53 -10.76
N ARG A 326 10.67 -11.51 -11.65
CA ARG A 326 11.80 -12.32 -12.08
C ARG A 326 12.33 -11.81 -13.41
N VAL A 327 13.59 -11.45 -13.44
CA VAL A 327 14.32 -11.17 -14.69
C VAL A 327 15.09 -12.42 -15.07
N SER A 328 14.94 -12.87 -16.30
CA SER A 328 15.65 -14.02 -16.85
C SER A 328 16.29 -13.63 -18.18
N CYS A 329 17.58 -13.85 -18.32
CA CYS A 329 18.27 -13.60 -19.58
C CYS A 329 19.40 -14.62 -19.85
N MET A 330 19.60 -14.92 -21.13
CA MET A 330 20.72 -15.75 -21.59
C MET A 330 21.96 -14.91 -21.70
N VAL A 331 23.02 -15.28 -21.00
CA VAL A 331 24.33 -14.63 -21.04
C VAL A 331 25.30 -15.56 -21.77
N GLY A 332 25.88 -15.06 -22.86
CA GLY A 332 26.84 -15.81 -23.67
C GLY A 332 28.26 -15.26 -23.51
N GLY A 333 29.25 -16.10 -23.85
CA GLY A 333 30.63 -15.65 -24.02
C GLY A 333 31.42 -15.32 -22.75
N ALA A 334 30.96 -15.74 -21.58
CA ALA A 334 31.69 -15.47 -20.34
C ALA A 334 33.08 -16.12 -20.33
N ILE A 335 34.09 -15.37 -19.88
CA ILE A 335 35.48 -15.85 -19.71
C ILE A 335 35.59 -16.48 -18.33
N ALA A 336 36.18 -17.68 -18.25
CA ALA A 336 36.38 -18.39 -16.99
C ALA A 336 37.19 -17.55 -15.99
N GLY A 337 36.75 -17.52 -14.72
CA GLY A 337 37.39 -16.78 -13.63
C GLY A 337 37.05 -15.28 -13.56
N SER A 338 36.18 -14.77 -14.43
CA SER A 338 35.71 -13.39 -14.42
C SER A 338 34.48 -13.18 -13.56
N SER A 339 34.05 -11.95 -13.42
CA SER A 339 32.78 -11.56 -12.82
C SER A 339 31.77 -11.13 -13.87
N LEU A 340 30.50 -11.39 -13.58
CA LEU A 340 29.36 -10.81 -14.30
C LEU A 340 28.98 -9.50 -13.61
N ARG A 341 28.90 -8.40 -14.35
CA ARG A 341 28.35 -7.15 -13.83
C ARG A 341 26.87 -7.10 -14.13
N ILE A 342 26.07 -6.77 -13.14
CA ILE A 342 24.64 -6.54 -13.23
C ILE A 342 24.37 -5.14 -12.72
N ASP A 343 23.73 -4.31 -13.53
CA ASP A 343 23.21 -3.02 -13.16
C ASP A 343 21.68 -3.14 -13.07
N PRO A 344 21.12 -3.24 -11.88
CA PRO A 344 19.70 -3.58 -11.71
C PRO A 344 18.74 -2.45 -12.10
N CYS A 345 19.22 -1.21 -12.10
CA CYS A 345 18.49 -0.03 -12.56
C CYS A 345 19.44 1.07 -13.01
N ASN A 346 18.92 2.14 -13.59
CA ASN A 346 19.67 3.29 -14.09
C ASN A 346 19.29 4.61 -13.40
N HIS A 347 18.88 4.54 -12.13
CA HIS A 347 18.47 5.69 -11.32
C HIS A 347 18.57 5.36 -9.81
N ALA A 348 18.37 6.39 -8.98
CA ALA A 348 18.29 6.20 -7.54
C ALA A 348 17.06 5.35 -7.16
N ALA A 349 17.27 4.28 -6.37
CA ALA A 349 16.22 3.35 -5.98
C ALA A 349 16.61 2.51 -4.77
N LEU A 350 15.63 1.94 -4.09
CA LEU A 350 15.82 0.83 -3.17
C LEU A 350 15.63 -0.48 -3.93
N ILE A 351 16.62 -1.36 -3.88
CA ILE A 351 16.63 -2.62 -4.62
C ILE A 351 16.57 -3.76 -3.61
N GLU A 352 15.53 -4.54 -3.68
CA GLU A 352 15.37 -5.77 -2.89
C GLU A 352 15.62 -6.97 -3.78
N ILE A 353 16.50 -7.88 -3.35
CA ILE A 353 16.84 -9.10 -4.09
C ILE A 353 16.66 -10.29 -3.16
N THR A 354 15.85 -11.24 -3.60
CA THR A 354 15.62 -12.49 -2.86
C THR A 354 16.39 -13.68 -3.42
N CYS A 355 16.72 -13.66 -4.70
CA CYS A 355 17.49 -14.71 -5.35
C CYS A 355 18.29 -14.18 -6.54
N ILE A 356 19.51 -14.66 -6.73
CA ILE A 356 20.26 -14.60 -7.99
C ILE A 356 20.75 -16.00 -8.28
N SER A 357 20.55 -16.50 -9.48
CA SER A 357 21.02 -17.81 -9.90
C SER A 357 21.62 -17.82 -11.30
N LEU A 358 22.65 -18.61 -11.48
CA LEU A 358 23.25 -18.92 -12.77
C LEU A 358 23.12 -20.43 -13.00
N ARG A 359 22.59 -20.82 -14.15
CA ARG A 359 22.47 -22.24 -14.53
C ARG A 359 22.75 -22.45 -16.00
N LEU A 360 23.16 -23.67 -16.36
CA LEU A 360 23.22 -24.04 -17.76
C LEU A 360 21.79 -24.11 -18.34
N PRO A 361 21.59 -23.75 -19.61
CA PRO A 361 20.35 -24.04 -20.29
C PRO A 361 20.08 -25.54 -20.20
N ASP A 362 18.91 -25.93 -19.74
CA ASP A 362 18.53 -27.34 -19.52
C ASP A 362 19.48 -28.18 -18.65
N GLY A 363 20.31 -27.52 -17.81
CA GLY A 363 21.38 -28.13 -17.03
C GLY A 363 21.41 -27.75 -15.55
N PRO A 364 22.47 -28.17 -14.84
CA PRO A 364 22.61 -27.94 -13.42
C PRO A 364 22.79 -26.45 -13.07
N MET A 365 22.44 -26.10 -11.82
CA MET A 365 22.77 -24.84 -11.19
C MET A 365 24.31 -24.72 -11.09
N LEU A 366 24.83 -23.61 -11.58
CA LEU A 366 26.26 -23.31 -11.54
C LEU A 366 26.63 -22.49 -10.29
N TRP A 367 25.77 -21.56 -9.94
CA TRP A 367 25.94 -20.70 -8.78
C TRP A 367 24.57 -20.13 -8.37
N SER A 368 24.38 -19.94 -7.07
CA SER A 368 23.23 -19.18 -6.57
C SER A 368 23.65 -18.34 -5.36
N PHE A 369 23.13 -17.13 -5.33
CA PHE A 369 23.24 -16.25 -4.19
C PHE A 369 22.10 -16.54 -3.21
N GLN A 370 22.48 -16.66 -1.94
CA GLN A 370 21.55 -16.71 -0.82
C GLN A 370 21.84 -15.52 0.10
N PRO A 371 20.87 -14.72 0.51
CA PRO A 371 21.12 -13.56 1.37
C PRO A 371 21.85 -13.87 2.67
N SER A 372 21.75 -15.11 3.16
CA SER A 372 22.47 -15.60 4.33
C SER A 372 23.96 -15.89 4.09
N SER A 373 24.41 -15.97 2.82
CA SER A 373 25.82 -16.22 2.46
C SER A 373 26.37 -15.08 1.59
N MET A 374 26.61 -13.93 2.20
CA MET A 374 27.02 -12.69 1.53
C MET A 374 28.46 -12.66 0.99
N ALA A 375 29.19 -13.78 1.05
CA ALA A 375 30.62 -13.80 0.78
C ALA A 375 30.98 -13.54 -0.70
N ASP A 376 30.06 -13.77 -1.63
CA ASP A 376 30.38 -13.87 -3.05
C ASP A 376 29.82 -12.72 -3.92
N LEU A 377 28.89 -11.92 -3.43
CA LEU A 377 28.33 -10.78 -4.15
C LEU A 377 29.01 -9.48 -3.72
N ARG A 378 29.48 -8.69 -4.68
CA ARG A 378 30.08 -7.39 -4.42
C ARG A 378 29.23 -6.27 -5.01
N VAL A 379 28.73 -5.39 -4.14
CA VAL A 379 28.00 -4.17 -4.53
C VAL A 379 28.98 -3.02 -4.75
N THR A 380 28.93 -2.38 -5.90
CA THR A 380 29.83 -1.29 -6.32
C THR A 380 29.08 -0.22 -7.13
N GLY A 381 29.78 0.70 -7.81
CA GLY A 381 29.14 1.77 -8.57
C GLY A 381 28.47 2.81 -7.65
N THR A 382 27.33 3.30 -8.03
CA THR A 382 26.51 4.24 -7.24
C THR A 382 25.53 3.51 -6.27
N ALA A 383 25.99 2.42 -5.66
CA ALA A 383 25.15 1.63 -4.77
C ALA A 383 25.85 1.25 -3.46
N VAL A 384 25.05 1.14 -2.41
CA VAL A 384 25.49 0.69 -1.09
C VAL A 384 24.54 -0.37 -0.57
N GLN A 385 25.12 -1.43 0.01
CA GLN A 385 24.33 -2.45 0.66
C GLN A 385 23.87 -1.98 2.04
N LEU A 386 22.60 -2.19 2.33
CA LEU A 386 21.99 -1.95 3.64
C LEU A 386 21.88 -3.26 4.42
N SER A 387 21.95 -3.19 5.75
CA SER A 387 21.66 -4.35 6.60
C SER A 387 20.17 -4.70 6.50
N GLY A 388 19.86 -5.90 6.06
CA GLY A 388 18.49 -6.35 5.78
C GLY A 388 18.08 -7.62 6.50
N SER A 389 17.00 -8.21 6.05
CA SER A 389 16.49 -9.51 6.47
C SER A 389 17.47 -10.64 6.09
N PRO A 390 17.53 -11.75 6.85
CA PRO A 390 18.28 -12.95 6.47
C PRO A 390 17.88 -13.55 5.11
N SER A 391 16.68 -13.20 4.61
CA SER A 391 16.12 -13.72 3.36
C SER A 391 16.17 -12.75 2.19
N THR A 392 16.59 -11.48 2.39
CA THR A 392 16.53 -10.44 1.36
C THR A 392 17.77 -9.57 1.43
N LEU A 393 18.47 -9.43 0.30
CA LEU A 393 19.51 -8.42 0.13
C LEU A 393 18.83 -7.08 -0.18
N ILE A 394 19.15 -6.06 0.59
CA ILE A 394 18.67 -4.70 0.38
C ILE A 394 19.84 -3.80 -0.02
N VAL A 395 19.70 -3.13 -1.16
CA VAL A 395 20.71 -2.23 -1.69
C VAL A 395 20.06 -0.88 -2.01
N TYR A 396 20.68 0.20 -1.59
CA TYR A 396 20.33 1.55 -1.99
C TYR A 396 21.21 1.99 -3.14
N SER A 397 20.60 2.28 -4.29
CA SER A 397 21.21 2.99 -5.40
C SER A 397 20.99 4.49 -5.21
N PHE A 398 22.05 5.27 -5.19
CA PHE A 398 22.02 6.73 -5.07
C PHE A 398 22.34 7.46 -6.39
N GLY A 399 22.38 6.71 -7.51
CA GLY A 399 22.69 7.26 -8.84
C GLY A 399 22.25 6.32 -9.96
N ASP A 400 22.84 6.52 -11.11
CA ASP A 400 22.50 5.87 -12.38
C ASP A 400 23.39 4.67 -12.75
N ASP A 401 24.37 4.33 -11.89
CA ASP A 401 25.35 3.25 -12.13
C ASP A 401 25.50 2.31 -10.92
N PRO A 402 24.41 1.70 -10.38
CA PRO A 402 24.51 0.69 -9.35
C PRO A 402 25.04 -0.60 -9.95
N GLN A 403 26.11 -1.19 -9.38
CA GLN A 403 26.77 -2.36 -9.93
C GLN A 403 26.80 -3.52 -8.93
N PHE A 404 26.39 -4.70 -9.39
CA PHE A 404 26.56 -5.97 -8.70
C PHE A 404 27.56 -6.83 -9.46
N LEU A 405 28.64 -7.23 -8.81
CA LEU A 405 29.62 -8.14 -9.39
C LEU A 405 29.36 -9.54 -8.85
N VAL A 406 28.90 -10.41 -9.75
CA VAL A 406 28.59 -11.82 -9.47
C VAL A 406 29.75 -12.67 -9.96
N PRO A 407 30.37 -13.51 -9.12
CA PRO A 407 31.46 -14.37 -9.56
C PRO A 407 30.93 -15.46 -10.49
N VAL A 408 31.56 -15.59 -11.65
CA VAL A 408 31.18 -16.61 -12.63
C VAL A 408 31.83 -17.99 -12.33
N GLY A 409 32.78 -18.01 -11.41
CA GLY A 409 33.44 -19.24 -10.98
C GLY A 409 34.22 -19.96 -12.09
N ASN A 410 34.19 -21.29 -12.09
CA ASN A 410 34.86 -22.14 -13.07
C ASN A 410 34.04 -22.44 -14.32
N LEU A 411 33.19 -21.49 -14.75
CA LEU A 411 32.50 -21.63 -16.03
C LEU A 411 33.51 -21.81 -17.15
N ALA A 412 33.31 -22.82 -17.98
CA ALA A 412 34.16 -23.00 -19.16
C ALA A 412 34.01 -21.83 -20.10
N SER A 413 35.12 -21.27 -20.58
CA SER A 413 35.14 -20.17 -21.54
C SER A 413 34.26 -20.47 -22.75
N GLY A 414 33.38 -19.53 -23.12
CA GLY A 414 32.50 -19.64 -24.29
C GLY A 414 31.16 -20.33 -24.03
N GLN A 415 30.86 -20.82 -22.82
CA GLN A 415 29.55 -21.38 -22.50
C GLN A 415 28.51 -20.27 -22.23
N SER A 416 27.30 -20.49 -22.74
CA SER A 416 26.14 -19.65 -22.39
C SER A 416 25.47 -20.20 -21.13
N PHE A 417 24.95 -19.32 -20.31
CA PHE A 417 24.19 -19.68 -19.11
C PHE A 417 22.94 -18.79 -18.98
N LEU A 418 21.95 -19.28 -18.26
CA LEU A 418 20.76 -18.53 -17.89
C LEU A 418 21.02 -17.83 -16.55
N LEU A 419 20.90 -16.50 -16.55
CA LEU A 419 20.81 -15.69 -15.34
C LEU A 419 19.34 -15.52 -14.98
N GLU A 420 18.99 -15.81 -13.74
CA GLU A 420 17.68 -15.50 -13.16
C GLU A 420 17.91 -14.68 -11.88
N ILE A 421 17.15 -13.59 -11.74
CA ILE A 421 17.18 -12.75 -10.56
C ILE A 421 15.76 -12.39 -10.14
N ASP A 422 15.43 -12.65 -8.88
CA ASP A 422 14.18 -12.19 -8.26
C ASP A 422 14.43 -10.89 -7.53
N LEU A 423 13.85 -9.79 -8.03
CA LEU A 423 14.11 -8.46 -7.53
C LEU A 423 12.85 -7.60 -7.49
N ARG A 424 12.91 -6.56 -6.66
CA ARG A 424 12.00 -5.41 -6.66
C ARG A 424 12.84 -4.14 -6.66
N ILE A 425 12.50 -3.19 -7.49
CA ILE A 425 13.14 -1.87 -7.58
C ILE A 425 12.10 -0.85 -7.12
N ASP A 426 12.30 -0.28 -5.94
CA ASP A 426 11.41 0.73 -5.37
C ASP A 426 11.99 2.12 -5.66
N THR A 427 11.29 2.89 -6.49
CA THR A 427 11.71 4.22 -6.96
C THR A 427 11.14 5.35 -6.12
N ASP A 428 10.24 5.06 -5.18
CA ASP A 428 9.64 6.05 -4.31
C ASP A 428 10.62 6.42 -3.17
N ALA A 429 11.13 7.64 -3.18
CA ALA A 429 11.98 8.17 -2.11
C ALA A 429 11.27 8.13 -0.73
N GLY A 430 9.92 8.21 -0.69
CA GLY A 430 9.13 7.99 0.51
C GLY A 430 9.20 6.55 1.05
N ALA A 431 9.56 5.57 0.21
CA ALA A 431 9.84 4.21 0.62
C ALA A 431 11.09 4.10 1.50
N LEU A 432 12.00 5.02 1.36
CA LEU A 432 13.28 5.03 2.06
C LEU A 432 13.14 5.54 3.49
N VAL A 433 12.22 6.47 3.73
CA VAL A 433 12.03 7.13 5.04
C VAL A 433 11.80 6.14 6.21
N PRO A 434 10.93 5.10 6.10
CA PRO A 434 10.77 4.11 7.16
C PRO A 434 11.99 3.22 7.38
N PHE A 435 12.83 3.08 6.36
CA PHE A 435 14.02 2.23 6.42
C PHE A 435 15.19 2.91 7.11
N LEU A 436 15.25 4.24 7.10
CA LEU A 436 16.38 5.00 7.62
C LEU A 436 16.65 4.87 9.11
N GLY A 437 15.63 4.79 9.90
CA GLY A 437 15.78 4.56 11.35
C GLY A 437 16.09 3.11 11.70
N ARG A 438 16.02 2.18 10.73
CA ARG A 438 16.14 0.74 10.96
C ARG A 438 17.33 0.08 10.32
N PHE A 439 17.93 0.70 9.30
CA PHE A 439 19.06 0.14 8.58
C PHE A 439 20.31 0.99 8.80
N THR A 440 21.35 0.36 9.31
CA THR A 440 22.70 0.90 9.25
C THR A 440 23.35 0.40 7.97
N PRO A 441 24.17 1.22 7.27
CA PRO A 441 24.97 0.72 6.16
C PRO A 441 25.79 -0.49 6.60
N TRP A 442 25.81 -1.53 5.78
CA TRP A 442 26.63 -2.69 6.08
C TRP A 442 28.12 -2.34 5.92
N THR A 443 28.85 -2.37 7.02
CA THR A 443 30.26 -2.01 7.09
C THR A 443 31.18 -3.24 7.07
N GLY A 444 30.83 -4.26 6.32
CA GLY A 444 31.66 -5.45 6.15
C GLY A 444 33.01 -5.15 5.47
N PRO A 445 33.94 -6.09 5.47
CA PRO A 445 35.34 -5.85 5.07
C PRO A 445 35.54 -5.44 3.60
N ARG A 446 34.49 -5.38 2.80
CA ARG A 446 34.53 -4.99 1.38
C ARG A 446 33.75 -3.70 1.10
N THR A 447 33.28 -2.98 2.11
CA THR A 447 32.54 -1.74 1.95
C THR A 447 33.50 -0.55 2.00
N ASP A 448 33.46 0.32 0.99
CA ASP A 448 34.21 1.56 0.99
C ASP A 448 33.49 2.62 1.85
N PRO A 449 34.08 3.10 2.97
CA PRO A 449 33.43 4.06 3.84
C PRO A 449 33.07 5.39 3.15
N SER A 450 33.84 5.81 2.15
CA SER A 450 33.60 7.06 1.43
C SER A 450 32.28 7.01 0.63
N ARG A 451 31.93 5.85 0.12
CA ARG A 451 30.70 5.61 -0.64
C ARG A 451 29.48 5.54 0.25
N VAL A 452 29.63 4.95 1.44
CA VAL A 452 28.59 4.94 2.46
C VAL A 452 28.26 6.36 2.88
N ASN A 453 29.27 7.19 3.14
CA ASN A 453 29.07 8.58 3.49
C ASN A 453 28.41 9.38 2.37
N ALA A 454 28.85 9.21 1.10
CA ALA A 454 28.23 9.87 -0.05
C ALA A 454 26.76 9.48 -0.23
N ALA A 455 26.44 8.19 -0.05
CA ALA A 455 25.06 7.70 -0.10
C ALA A 455 24.20 8.31 1.02
N MET A 456 24.74 8.40 2.24
CA MET A 456 24.04 8.98 3.39
C MET A 456 23.82 10.49 3.21
N GLU A 457 24.81 11.24 2.72
CA GLU A 457 24.68 12.68 2.46
C GLU A 457 23.65 12.99 1.35
N LEU A 458 23.63 12.19 0.28
CA LEU A 458 22.64 12.36 -0.78
C LEU A 458 21.24 12.07 -0.27
N PHE A 459 21.13 11.02 0.51
CA PHE A 459 19.91 10.59 1.14
C PHE A 459 19.36 11.64 2.12
N GLU A 460 20.19 12.21 3.02
CA GLU A 460 19.79 13.30 3.93
C GLU A 460 19.31 14.53 3.15
N ARG A 461 19.91 14.82 1.99
CA ARG A 461 19.46 15.90 1.10
C ARG A 461 18.08 15.60 0.48
N GLU A 462 17.84 14.39 -0.01
CA GLU A 462 16.55 14.01 -0.57
C GLU A 462 15.45 14.03 0.49
N CYS A 463 15.74 13.57 1.70
CA CYS A 463 14.81 13.69 2.83
C CYS A 463 14.54 15.13 3.26
N ALA A 464 15.53 16.03 3.18
CA ALA A 464 15.34 17.44 3.48
C ALA A 464 14.43 18.13 2.45
N HIS A 465 14.50 17.73 1.18
CA HIS A 465 13.61 18.21 0.11
C HIS A 465 12.16 17.69 0.22
N LEU A 466 11.94 16.54 0.86
CA LEU A 466 10.61 16.00 1.10
C LEU A 466 9.94 16.59 2.36
N ASN A 467 10.72 17.21 3.24
CA ASN A 467 10.26 17.84 4.48
C ASN A 467 10.18 19.39 4.41
N GLY A 468 10.45 19.98 3.28
CA GLY A 468 10.36 21.42 2.97
C GLY A 468 9.30 21.75 1.97
#